data_24e7973b92ace3f54b2953d87f78ed30
#
_entry.id   24e7973b92ace3f54b2953d87f78ed30
#
_cell.length_a   1.000
_cell.length_b   1.000
_cell.length_c   1.000
_cell.angle_alpha   90.00
_cell.angle_beta   90.00
_cell.angle_gamma   90.00
#
_symmetry.space_group_name_H-M   'P 1'
#
loop_
_entity.id
_entity.type
_entity.pdbx_description
1 polymer ?
#
loop_
_entity_poly.entity_id
_entity_poly.type
_entity_poly.pdbx_seq_one_letter_code
_entity_poly.pdbx_strand_id
1 'polypeptide(L)'
;MNKWLCLTLLVPGTMFGQSGDCSKPFEAALAAGQSMEMELRSGEVRIEGTDRPFLRVTCEVRDQAKDVRIVLAGMKLRVERGPSNNVHYRIEIPKQTNLTVRVTAGDVAITGITGDKDIGLRAGTLLIEAGRPELYRRVHASVTTGDLNARAFGAQKGGLFRSFTKNDGPGKYDFRASVTAGELVIR
;
A
#
# COMPACT_ATOMS: atom_id res chain seq x y z
N MET A 1 -52.01 -15.64 -21.56
CA MET A 1 -50.96 -14.60 -21.66
C MET A 1 -50.55 -14.24 -20.25
N ASN A 2 -49.54 -14.93 -19.67
CA ASN A 2 -49.04 -14.70 -18.31
C ASN A 2 -47.74 -13.92 -18.40
N LYS A 3 -47.78 -12.65 -17.99
CA LYS A 3 -46.59 -11.81 -17.79
C LYS A 3 -45.98 -12.13 -16.44
N TRP A 4 -44.84 -12.80 -16.44
CA TRP A 4 -44.01 -12.97 -15.26
C TRP A 4 -43.20 -11.69 -15.06
N LEU A 5 -43.54 -10.93 -14.01
CA LEU A 5 -42.75 -9.82 -13.52
C LEU A 5 -41.55 -10.39 -12.74
N CYS A 6 -40.34 -10.37 -13.30
CA CYS A 6 -39.13 -10.60 -12.52
C CYS A 6 -38.86 -9.38 -11.64
N LEU A 7 -39.19 -9.51 -10.35
CA LEU A 7 -38.81 -8.53 -9.34
C LEU A 7 -37.35 -8.76 -8.95
N THR A 8 -36.43 -7.99 -9.51
CA THR A 8 -35.03 -7.97 -9.06
C THR A 8 -34.97 -7.28 -7.72
N LEU A 9 -34.83 -8.08 -6.65
CA LEU A 9 -34.45 -7.59 -5.33
C LEU A 9 -33.04 -7.02 -5.36
N LEU A 10 -32.91 -5.70 -5.40
CA LEU A 10 -31.68 -5.01 -5.03
C LEU A 10 -31.46 -5.22 -3.52
N VAL A 11 -30.58 -6.11 -3.15
CA VAL A 11 -30.08 -6.24 -1.78
C VAL A 11 -29.12 -5.06 -1.55
N PRO A 12 -29.44 -4.11 -0.65
CA PRO A 12 -28.47 -3.08 -0.28
C PRO A 12 -27.33 -3.79 0.45
N GLY A 13 -26.13 -3.77 -0.18
CA GLY A 13 -24.91 -4.29 0.42
C GLY A 13 -24.60 -3.50 1.68
N THR A 14 -24.93 -4.08 2.83
CA THR A 14 -24.48 -3.57 4.12
C THR A 14 -22.95 -3.61 4.14
N MET A 15 -22.30 -2.43 4.19
CA MET A 15 -20.88 -2.28 4.38
C MET A 15 -20.47 -2.71 5.81
N PHE A 16 -20.53 -3.99 6.09
CA PHE A 16 -19.90 -4.54 7.29
C PHE A 16 -18.39 -4.58 7.08
N GLY A 17 -17.65 -4.01 8.02
CA GLY A 17 -16.20 -4.18 8.06
C GLY A 17 -15.84 -5.66 8.15
N GLN A 18 -14.92 -6.13 7.30
CA GLN A 18 -14.38 -7.49 7.36
C GLN A 18 -13.22 -7.51 8.33
N SER A 19 -13.10 -8.56 9.14
CA SER A 19 -11.96 -8.76 10.02
C SER A 19 -11.41 -10.17 9.89
N GLY A 20 -10.09 -10.31 10.07
CA GLY A 20 -9.37 -11.56 10.04
C GLY A 20 -8.12 -11.52 10.91
N ASP A 21 -7.41 -12.62 10.92
CA ASP A 21 -6.11 -12.78 11.57
C ASP A 21 -5.08 -13.39 10.61
N CYS A 22 -3.87 -13.59 11.08
CA CYS A 22 -2.79 -14.18 10.28
C CYS A 22 -2.79 -15.72 10.23
N SER A 23 -3.79 -16.40 10.79
CA SER A 23 -3.87 -17.87 10.73
C SER A 23 -4.25 -18.41 9.36
N LYS A 24 -4.86 -17.57 8.54
CA LYS A 24 -5.25 -17.86 7.15
C LYS A 24 -5.18 -16.60 6.29
N PRO A 25 -5.07 -16.73 4.96
CA PRO A 25 -5.13 -15.58 4.07
C PRO A 25 -6.44 -14.80 4.25
N PHE A 26 -6.32 -13.48 4.38
CA PHE A 26 -7.45 -12.56 4.38
C PHE A 26 -7.68 -12.10 2.94
N GLU A 27 -8.89 -12.25 2.43
CA GLU A 27 -9.23 -11.88 1.06
C GLU A 27 -10.47 -11.00 1.01
N ALA A 28 -10.46 -10.02 0.10
CA ALA A 28 -11.59 -9.15 -0.18
C ALA A 28 -11.59 -8.72 -1.65
N ALA A 29 -12.76 -8.44 -2.21
CA ALA A 29 -12.87 -7.91 -3.55
C ALA A 29 -12.28 -6.50 -3.62
N LEU A 30 -11.44 -6.25 -4.62
CA LEU A 30 -10.85 -4.95 -4.91
C LEU A 30 -10.73 -4.81 -6.43
N ALA A 31 -11.52 -3.94 -7.03
CA ALA A 31 -11.44 -3.72 -8.47
C ALA A 31 -10.24 -2.84 -8.86
N ALA A 32 -9.73 -3.05 -10.07
CA ALA A 32 -8.71 -2.17 -10.63
C ALA A 32 -9.20 -0.72 -10.74
N GLY A 33 -8.31 0.24 -10.52
CA GLY A 33 -8.62 1.68 -10.55
C GLY A 33 -9.18 2.25 -9.25
N GLN A 34 -9.47 1.41 -8.27
CA GLN A 34 -9.92 1.87 -6.95
C GLN A 34 -8.77 2.45 -6.12
N SER A 35 -9.14 3.24 -5.12
CA SER A 35 -8.19 3.74 -4.11
C SER A 35 -8.18 2.81 -2.90
N MET A 36 -6.99 2.55 -2.36
CA MET A 36 -6.79 1.71 -1.18
C MET A 36 -5.92 2.44 -0.16
N GLU A 37 -6.41 2.53 1.07
CA GLU A 37 -5.66 3.06 2.21
C GLU A 37 -5.21 1.91 3.11
N MET A 38 -3.94 1.93 3.53
CA MET A 38 -3.36 0.92 4.42
C MET A 38 -2.67 1.57 5.60
N GLU A 39 -3.01 1.14 6.80
CA GLU A 39 -2.36 1.54 8.05
C GLU A 39 -1.76 0.32 8.75
N LEU A 40 -0.44 0.25 8.79
CA LEU A 40 0.31 -0.84 9.42
C LEU A 40 1.20 -0.30 10.54
N ARG A 41 1.38 -1.07 11.60
CA ARG A 41 2.17 -0.62 12.76
C ARG A 41 3.66 -0.87 12.55
N SER A 42 4.05 -2.12 12.41
CA SER A 42 5.45 -2.51 12.26
C SER A 42 5.57 -3.89 11.60
N GLY A 43 6.74 -4.17 11.06
CA GLY A 43 7.06 -5.43 10.43
C GLY A 43 7.69 -5.25 9.05
N GLU A 44 7.97 -6.36 8.39
CA GLU A 44 8.32 -6.38 6.98
C GLU A 44 7.03 -6.41 6.15
N VAL A 45 6.85 -5.44 5.28
CA VAL A 45 5.64 -5.28 4.47
C VAL A 45 6.00 -5.34 2.99
N ARG A 46 5.45 -6.30 2.27
CA ARG A 46 5.56 -6.39 0.81
C ARG A 46 4.20 -6.17 0.19
N ILE A 47 4.09 -5.14 -0.65
CA ILE A 47 2.86 -4.84 -1.42
C ILE A 47 3.15 -5.09 -2.88
N GLU A 48 2.42 -6.01 -3.48
CA GLU A 48 2.64 -6.47 -4.85
C GLU A 48 1.41 -6.23 -5.71
N GLY A 49 1.62 -5.63 -6.88
CA GLY A 49 0.58 -5.45 -7.89
C GLY A 49 0.34 -6.73 -8.68
N THR A 50 -0.91 -7.18 -8.76
CA THR A 50 -1.32 -8.37 -9.52
C THR A 50 -2.37 -8.03 -10.57
N ASP A 51 -2.61 -8.94 -11.51
CA ASP A 51 -3.68 -8.78 -12.51
C ASP A 51 -5.05 -9.25 -11.99
N ARG A 52 -5.13 -9.63 -10.70
CA ARG A 52 -6.34 -10.19 -10.10
C ARG A 52 -7.15 -9.11 -9.41
N PRO A 53 -8.50 -9.14 -9.47
CA PRO A 53 -9.36 -8.09 -8.90
C PRO A 53 -9.67 -8.36 -7.42
N PHE A 54 -8.65 -8.54 -6.59
CA PHE A 54 -8.80 -8.75 -5.15
C PHE A 54 -7.65 -8.18 -4.34
N LEU A 55 -7.93 -7.89 -3.08
CA LEU A 55 -6.97 -7.72 -2.00
C LEU A 55 -6.74 -9.08 -1.36
N ARG A 56 -5.49 -9.48 -1.20
CA ARG A 56 -5.10 -10.65 -0.41
C ARG A 56 -3.99 -10.27 0.56
N VAL A 57 -4.18 -10.58 1.82
CA VAL A 57 -3.17 -10.38 2.87
C VAL A 57 -2.78 -11.74 3.43
N THR A 58 -1.50 -12.07 3.34
CA THR A 58 -0.89 -13.21 4.00
C THR A 58 0.15 -12.74 4.98
N CYS A 59 0.26 -13.40 6.10
CA CYS A 59 1.26 -13.10 7.10
C CYS A 59 2.10 -14.34 7.42
N GLU A 60 3.39 -14.11 7.61
CA GLU A 60 4.28 -15.10 8.19
C GLU A 60 4.65 -14.61 9.59
N VAL A 61 4.18 -15.32 10.60
CA VAL A 61 4.41 -15.04 12.02
C VAL A 61 4.85 -16.34 12.65
N ARG A 62 5.99 -16.36 13.30
CA ARG A 62 6.52 -17.60 13.93
C ARG A 62 5.63 -18.11 15.06
N ASP A 63 5.17 -17.20 15.90
CA ASP A 63 4.27 -17.49 17.02
C ASP A 63 3.23 -16.36 17.11
N GLN A 64 2.01 -16.64 17.58
CA GLN A 64 0.96 -15.62 17.78
C GLN A 64 0.25 -15.10 16.52
N ALA A 65 0.11 -15.91 15.47
CA ALA A 65 -0.64 -15.52 14.26
C ALA A 65 -2.08 -15.04 14.54
N LYS A 66 -2.72 -15.58 15.57
CA LYS A 66 -4.08 -15.21 16.00
C LYS A 66 -4.16 -13.87 16.73
N ASP A 67 -3.04 -13.35 17.21
CA ASP A 67 -3.00 -12.06 17.90
C ASP A 67 -2.97 -10.89 16.92
N VAL A 68 -2.64 -11.14 15.65
CA VAL A 68 -2.70 -10.14 14.59
C VAL A 68 -4.14 -9.94 14.16
N ARG A 69 -4.64 -8.73 14.31
CA ARG A 69 -5.98 -8.36 13.86
C ARG A 69 -5.92 -7.49 12.63
N ILE A 70 -6.45 -8.02 11.53
CA ILE A 70 -6.61 -7.32 10.25
C ILE A 70 -8.06 -6.87 10.15
N VAL A 71 -8.28 -5.61 9.84
CA VAL A 71 -9.61 -5.02 9.66
C VAL A 71 -9.67 -4.27 8.34
N LEU A 72 -10.66 -4.60 7.52
CA LEU A 72 -10.98 -3.88 6.30
C LEU A 72 -12.34 -3.19 6.48
N ALA A 73 -12.33 -1.87 6.50
CA ALA A 73 -13.52 -1.03 6.56
C ALA A 73 -13.62 -0.17 5.30
N GLY A 74 -14.53 -0.51 4.40
CA GLY A 74 -14.55 0.06 3.05
C GLY A 74 -13.25 -0.24 2.31
N MET A 75 -12.54 0.79 1.86
CA MET A 75 -11.24 0.68 1.18
C MET A 75 -10.06 0.96 2.13
N LYS A 76 -10.24 0.83 3.43
CA LYS A 76 -9.21 1.05 4.44
C LYS A 76 -8.85 -0.24 5.17
N LEU A 77 -7.63 -0.72 4.94
CA LEU A 77 -7.03 -1.86 5.62
C LEU A 77 -6.23 -1.38 6.82
N ARG A 78 -6.47 -1.96 7.98
CA ARG A 78 -5.71 -1.69 9.20
C ARG A 78 -5.21 -2.98 9.82
N VAL A 79 -3.98 -2.94 10.33
CA VAL A 79 -3.47 -3.93 11.27
C VAL A 79 -3.52 -3.32 12.66
N GLU A 80 -4.53 -3.71 13.44
CA GLU A 80 -4.82 -3.09 14.75
C GLU A 80 -4.00 -3.69 15.88
N ARG A 81 -3.73 -5.00 15.82
CA ARG A 81 -2.98 -5.76 16.83
C ARG A 81 -1.97 -6.65 16.17
N GLY A 82 -0.97 -7.08 16.91
CA GLY A 82 0.06 -8.02 16.52
C GLY A 82 1.38 -7.71 17.21
N PRO A 83 2.34 -8.62 17.14
CA PRO A 83 3.69 -8.39 17.65
C PRO A 83 4.32 -7.22 16.89
N SER A 84 5.19 -6.48 17.57
CA SER A 84 5.88 -5.31 16.99
C SER A 84 7.08 -5.69 16.11
N ASN A 85 7.47 -6.94 16.13
CA ASN A 85 8.62 -7.48 15.39
C ASN A 85 8.32 -8.89 14.87
N ASN A 86 9.12 -9.36 13.92
CA ASN A 86 9.03 -10.70 13.33
C ASN A 86 7.69 -11.03 12.65
N VAL A 87 7.02 -10.02 12.11
CA VAL A 87 5.84 -10.22 11.27
C VAL A 87 6.18 -9.80 9.84
N HIS A 88 5.92 -10.69 8.91
CA HIS A 88 6.06 -10.42 7.48
C HIS A 88 4.68 -10.40 6.84
N TYR A 89 4.29 -9.26 6.30
CA TYR A 89 3.04 -9.09 5.57
C TYR A 89 3.30 -9.12 4.07
N ARG A 90 2.62 -9.99 3.38
CA ARG A 90 2.53 -9.95 1.93
C ARG A 90 1.11 -9.56 1.53
N ILE A 91 1.00 -8.45 0.82
CA ILE A 91 -0.27 -7.84 0.42
C ILE A 91 -0.29 -7.78 -1.10
N GLU A 92 -1.22 -8.50 -1.69
CA GLU A 92 -1.45 -8.51 -3.13
C GLU A 92 -2.69 -7.67 -3.45
N ILE A 93 -2.56 -6.75 -4.38
CA ILE A 93 -3.63 -5.87 -4.84
C ILE A 93 -3.60 -5.72 -6.36
N PRO A 94 -4.67 -5.27 -7.01
CA PRO A 94 -4.63 -4.99 -8.45
C PRO A 94 -3.53 -3.98 -8.79
N LYS A 95 -2.81 -4.22 -9.90
CA LYS A 95 -1.76 -3.31 -10.39
C LYS A 95 -2.23 -1.86 -10.52
N GLN A 96 -3.45 -1.67 -10.99
CA GLN A 96 -4.05 -0.34 -11.17
C GLN A 96 -4.79 0.07 -9.88
N THR A 97 -4.05 0.45 -8.85
CA THR A 97 -4.61 0.90 -7.57
C THR A 97 -3.98 2.24 -7.18
N ASN A 98 -4.81 3.21 -6.80
CA ASN A 98 -4.32 4.42 -6.14
C ASN A 98 -4.05 4.08 -4.67
N LEU A 99 -2.81 4.16 -4.26
CA LEU A 99 -2.33 3.56 -3.01
C LEU A 99 -1.90 4.62 -2.00
N THR A 100 -2.53 4.61 -0.84
CA THR A 100 -2.10 5.36 0.35
C THR A 100 -1.64 4.38 1.42
N VAL A 101 -0.37 4.47 1.86
CA VAL A 101 0.19 3.58 2.88
C VAL A 101 0.83 4.40 3.99
N ARG A 102 0.54 4.03 5.23
CA ARG A 102 1.17 4.59 6.42
C ARG A 102 1.69 3.44 7.28
N VAL A 103 3.00 3.44 7.50
CA VAL A 103 3.69 2.44 8.31
C VAL A 103 4.49 3.14 9.41
N THR A 104 4.42 2.61 10.64
CA THR A 104 5.14 3.22 11.75
C THR A 104 6.61 2.81 11.76
N ALA A 105 6.93 1.53 11.57
CA ALA A 105 8.32 1.08 11.59
C ALA A 105 8.51 -0.21 10.80
N GLY A 106 9.69 -0.42 10.24
CA GLY A 106 10.08 -1.66 9.56
C GLY A 106 10.51 -1.44 8.12
N ASP A 107 10.54 -2.53 7.37
CA ASP A 107 10.96 -2.52 5.97
C ASP A 107 9.75 -2.67 5.07
N VAL A 108 9.57 -1.74 4.15
CA VAL A 108 8.42 -1.69 3.24
C VAL A 108 8.91 -1.78 1.80
N ALA A 109 8.40 -2.75 1.06
CA ALA A 109 8.66 -2.90 -0.36
C ALA A 109 7.34 -2.83 -1.16
N ILE A 110 7.29 -1.97 -2.16
CA ILE A 110 6.12 -1.79 -3.03
C ILE A 110 6.54 -2.00 -4.48
N THR A 111 5.95 -2.97 -5.14
CA THR A 111 6.31 -3.38 -6.49
C THR A 111 5.09 -3.57 -7.39
N GLY A 112 5.25 -3.33 -8.68
CA GLY A 112 4.23 -3.64 -9.69
C GLY A 112 2.94 -2.83 -9.62
N ILE A 113 2.90 -1.70 -8.90
CA ILE A 113 1.71 -0.85 -8.77
C ILE A 113 1.77 0.32 -9.76
N THR A 114 0.69 0.52 -10.49
CA THR A 114 0.47 1.68 -11.36
C THR A 114 -0.72 2.47 -10.83
N GLY A 115 -0.54 3.76 -10.56
CA GLY A 115 -1.56 4.63 -9.98
C GLY A 115 -0.92 5.71 -9.13
N ASP A 116 -1.75 6.54 -8.52
CA ASP A 116 -1.29 7.50 -7.51
C ASP A 116 -0.67 6.77 -6.32
N LYS A 117 0.40 7.32 -5.77
CA LYS A 117 1.07 6.79 -4.59
C LYS A 117 1.27 7.88 -3.55
N ASP A 118 0.82 7.62 -2.33
CA ASP A 118 1.10 8.45 -1.16
C ASP A 118 1.57 7.56 0.00
N ILE A 119 2.88 7.41 0.13
CA ILE A 119 3.50 6.43 1.01
C ILE A 119 4.28 7.14 2.11
N GLY A 120 3.98 6.82 3.36
CA GLY A 120 4.68 7.35 4.54
C GLY A 120 5.22 6.25 5.43
N LEU A 121 6.53 6.30 5.74
CA LEU A 121 7.19 5.45 6.72
C LEU A 121 7.83 6.33 7.80
N ARG A 122 7.59 6.00 9.08
CA ARG A 122 8.18 6.74 10.18
C ARG A 122 9.63 6.36 10.44
N ALA A 123 9.92 5.04 10.50
CA ALA A 123 11.28 4.56 10.76
C ALA A 123 11.55 3.26 10.01
N GLY A 124 12.68 3.16 9.31
CA GLY A 124 13.13 1.97 8.60
C GLY A 124 13.45 2.22 7.13
N THR A 125 13.27 1.21 6.30
CA THR A 125 13.58 1.25 4.87
C THR A 125 12.32 1.22 4.02
N LEU A 126 12.19 2.16 3.10
CA LEU A 126 11.09 2.20 2.13
C LEU A 126 11.64 2.03 0.71
N LEU A 127 11.36 0.88 0.12
CA LEU A 127 11.69 0.57 -1.27
C LEU A 127 10.44 0.66 -2.14
N ILE A 128 10.46 1.52 -3.15
CA ILE A 128 9.36 1.63 -4.10
C ILE A 128 9.87 1.45 -5.52
N GLU A 129 9.27 0.51 -6.22
CA GLU A 129 9.45 0.37 -7.65
C GLU A 129 8.51 1.34 -8.38
N ALA A 130 9.09 2.38 -8.99
CA ALA A 130 8.33 3.38 -9.72
C ALA A 130 7.75 2.83 -11.03
N GLY A 131 8.36 1.78 -11.58
CA GLY A 131 8.01 1.25 -12.87
C GLY A 131 8.45 2.21 -13.99
N ARG A 132 7.50 2.85 -14.64
CA ARG A 132 7.74 3.84 -15.70
C ARG A 132 7.64 5.26 -15.14
N PRO A 133 8.77 5.99 -14.95
CA PRO A 133 8.79 7.33 -14.37
C PRO A 133 7.98 8.37 -15.15
N GLU A 134 7.82 8.17 -16.46
CA GLU A 134 7.01 9.04 -17.34
C GLU A 134 5.52 8.98 -17.06
N LEU A 135 5.04 8.01 -16.29
CA LEU A 135 3.62 7.94 -15.89
C LEU A 135 3.26 8.97 -14.81
N TYR A 136 4.25 9.59 -14.17
CA TYR A 136 4.02 10.53 -13.08
C TYR A 136 4.12 11.98 -13.53
N ARG A 137 3.09 12.74 -13.22
CA ARG A 137 3.01 14.20 -13.43
C ARG A 137 3.77 14.95 -12.34
N ARG A 138 3.57 14.55 -11.10
CA ARG A 138 4.22 15.12 -9.93
C ARG A 138 4.90 14.04 -9.11
N VAL A 139 6.12 14.31 -8.70
CA VAL A 139 6.90 13.44 -7.83
C VAL A 139 7.40 14.25 -6.65
N HIS A 140 7.11 13.80 -5.45
CA HIS A 140 7.67 14.36 -4.22
C HIS A 140 8.22 13.23 -3.35
N ALA A 141 9.51 13.24 -3.10
CA ALA A 141 10.19 12.29 -2.23
C ALA A 141 10.93 13.05 -1.13
N SER A 142 10.80 12.63 0.13
CA SER A 142 11.44 13.30 1.25
C SER A 142 11.93 12.33 2.33
N VAL A 143 13.07 12.66 2.94
CA VAL A 143 13.63 11.97 4.11
C VAL A 143 14.05 13.04 5.12
N THR A 144 13.56 12.94 6.37
CA THR A 144 13.95 13.88 7.41
C THR A 144 15.35 13.59 7.92
N THR A 145 15.65 12.32 8.24
CA THR A 145 16.97 11.87 8.70
C THR A 145 17.32 10.57 7.99
N GLY A 146 18.38 10.55 7.21
CA GLY A 146 18.84 9.37 6.48
C GLY A 146 19.06 9.63 4.99
N ASP A 147 18.90 8.60 4.18
CA ASP A 147 19.26 8.62 2.77
C ASP A 147 18.05 8.62 1.83
N LEU A 148 18.10 9.47 0.81
CA LEU A 148 17.15 9.54 -0.27
C LEU A 148 17.84 9.10 -1.57
N ASN A 149 17.40 7.97 -2.11
CA ASN A 149 17.86 7.43 -3.38
C ASN A 149 16.67 7.28 -4.34
N ALA A 150 16.45 8.27 -5.17
CA ALA A 150 15.37 8.29 -6.17
C ALA A 150 15.95 8.20 -7.59
N ARG A 151 16.75 7.15 -7.86
CA ARG A 151 17.42 6.94 -9.16
C ARG A 151 16.44 6.86 -10.33
N ALA A 152 15.28 6.30 -10.13
CA ALA A 152 14.23 6.30 -11.16
C ALA A 152 13.89 7.70 -11.70
N PHE A 153 14.12 8.74 -10.88
CA PHE A 153 13.87 10.14 -11.22
C PHE A 153 15.15 10.97 -11.32
N GLY A 154 16.34 10.34 -11.29
CA GLY A 154 17.63 11.01 -11.43
C GLY A 154 18.12 11.74 -10.17
N ALA A 155 17.64 11.39 -8.97
CA ALA A 155 18.02 12.04 -7.73
C ALA A 155 18.64 11.07 -6.72
N GLN A 156 19.72 11.54 -6.05
CA GLN A 156 20.35 10.85 -4.92
C GLN A 156 20.88 11.89 -3.93
N LYS A 157 20.45 11.81 -2.67
CA LYS A 157 20.81 12.77 -1.63
C LYS A 157 20.90 12.06 -0.27
N GLY A 158 21.96 12.32 0.49
CA GLY A 158 22.12 11.83 1.86
C GLY A 158 22.16 12.96 2.89
N GLY A 159 21.84 12.67 4.15
CA GLY A 159 21.92 13.56 5.30
C GLY A 159 20.56 13.97 5.89
N LEU A 160 20.46 15.20 6.39
CA LEU A 160 19.26 15.72 7.06
C LEU A 160 18.37 16.52 6.11
N PHE A 161 17.04 16.42 6.28
CA PHE A 161 16.00 17.21 5.56
C PHE A 161 16.18 17.18 4.04
N ARG A 162 16.24 15.97 3.49
CA ARG A 162 16.39 15.78 2.05
C ARG A 162 15.04 15.68 1.36
N SER A 163 14.91 16.43 0.28
CA SER A 163 13.73 16.33 -0.57
C SER A 163 14.10 16.40 -2.05
N PHE A 164 13.26 15.78 -2.84
CA PHE A 164 13.27 15.84 -4.29
C PHE A 164 11.85 16.12 -4.76
N THR A 165 11.69 17.09 -5.63
CA THR A 165 10.40 17.41 -6.24
C THR A 165 10.59 17.56 -7.74
N LYS A 166 9.72 16.93 -8.50
CA LYS A 166 9.59 17.09 -9.94
C LYS A 166 8.13 17.41 -10.23
N ASN A 167 7.87 18.51 -10.90
CA ASN A 167 6.57 18.91 -11.41
C ASN A 167 6.58 18.87 -12.93
N ASP A 168 5.41 18.88 -13.55
CA ASP A 168 5.25 18.96 -15.00
C ASP A 168 5.79 17.76 -15.79
N GLY A 169 5.74 16.57 -15.20
CA GLY A 169 5.94 15.32 -15.93
C GLY A 169 4.79 15.05 -16.93
N PRO A 170 5.00 14.23 -17.96
CA PRO A 170 4.01 13.96 -19.01
C PRO A 170 2.88 13.03 -18.56
N GLY A 171 3.00 12.41 -17.41
CA GLY A 171 2.07 11.42 -16.91
C GLY A 171 0.81 12.00 -16.27
N LYS A 172 -0.05 11.11 -15.79
CA LYS A 172 -1.30 11.46 -15.12
C LYS A 172 -1.31 11.24 -13.62
N TYR A 173 -0.37 10.46 -13.10
CA TYR A 173 -0.34 10.06 -11.69
C TYR A 173 0.53 10.98 -10.85
N ASP A 174 0.23 11.04 -9.57
CA ASP A 174 1.02 11.70 -8.56
C ASP A 174 1.78 10.67 -7.70
N PHE A 175 3.03 10.98 -7.39
CA PHE A 175 3.89 10.13 -6.57
C PHE A 175 4.39 10.91 -5.37
N ARG A 176 4.02 10.49 -4.19
CA ARG A 176 4.52 11.04 -2.92
C ARG A 176 5.09 9.92 -2.06
N ALA A 177 6.32 10.07 -1.60
CA ALA A 177 6.95 9.16 -0.65
C ALA A 177 7.71 9.94 0.42
N SER A 178 7.54 9.55 1.68
CA SER A 178 8.20 10.21 2.81
C SER A 178 8.69 9.19 3.83
N VAL A 179 9.93 9.41 4.33
CA VAL A 179 10.52 8.67 5.44
C VAL A 179 10.98 9.66 6.50
N THR A 180 10.60 9.44 7.77
CA THR A 180 11.06 10.34 8.84
C THR A 180 12.47 9.99 9.25
N ALA A 181 12.77 8.72 9.54
CA ALA A 181 14.11 8.25 9.90
C ALA A 181 14.44 6.94 9.19
N GLY A 182 15.46 6.94 8.36
CA GLY A 182 15.87 5.74 7.63
C GLY A 182 16.18 6.00 6.17
N GLU A 183 15.85 5.05 5.30
CA GLU A 183 16.20 5.09 3.89
C GLU A 183 14.96 5.05 2.99
N LEU A 184 14.95 5.91 1.96
CA LEU A 184 13.98 5.89 0.88
C LEU A 184 14.67 5.55 -0.43
N VAL A 185 14.31 4.42 -1.02
CA VAL A 185 14.82 3.96 -2.31
C VAL A 185 13.68 3.92 -3.33
N ILE A 186 13.84 4.65 -4.44
CA ILE A 186 12.89 4.65 -5.57
C ILE A 186 13.66 4.24 -6.82
N ARG A 187 13.30 3.07 -7.36
CA ARG A 187 13.95 2.46 -8.53
C ARG A 187 12.96 2.09 -9.62
#